data_d5734a07d3e1eb34668e8de46a1e73cd
#
_entry.id   d5734a07d3e1eb34668e8de46a1e73cd
#
_cell.length_a   1.000
_cell.length_b   1.000
_cell.length_c   1.000
_cell.angle_alpha   90.00
_cell.angle_beta   90.00
_cell.angle_gamma   90.00
#
_symmetry.space_group_name_H-M   'P 1'
#
loop_
_entity.id
_entity.type
_entity.pdbx_description
1 polymer ?
#
loop_
_entity_poly.entity_id
_entity_poly.type
_entity_poly.pdbx_seq_one_letter_code
_entity_poly.pdbx_strand_id
1 'polypeptide(L)'
;MKKILIWLTIATLLFTGFALAERSTENDQSTDHMPEEEEVVEIPMISGVISEINDAQYDENGKLLSATLLVTGGEYPQVEVFYNAEDTVLEGVEALEIGNYVYVQYNGVMTRAIPPQITAEQVSVWKLEGTVTAIEADGFMLDTAEQGEVWCNATVEQLTTLAVGASLTVYTNGIMTLSLPAQVTAVWVTE
;
A
#
# COMPACT_ATOMS: atom_id res chain seq x y z
N MET A 1 22.90 20.27 -4.40
CA MET A 1 21.78 20.15 -5.33
C MET A 1 22.18 19.17 -6.44
N LYS A 2 21.86 17.89 -6.29
CA LYS A 2 22.02 16.86 -7.33
C LYS A 2 20.64 16.30 -7.65
N LYS A 3 20.10 16.68 -8.81
CA LYS A 3 18.85 16.16 -9.34
C LYS A 3 19.10 14.75 -9.87
N ILE A 4 18.49 13.74 -9.26
CA ILE A 4 18.47 12.36 -9.78
C ILE A 4 17.30 12.28 -10.74
N LEU A 5 17.62 12.09 -12.01
CA LEU A 5 16.68 11.88 -13.10
C LEU A 5 16.37 10.39 -13.18
N ILE A 6 15.18 9.97 -12.76
CA ILE A 6 14.74 8.58 -12.92
C ILE A 6 14.20 8.43 -14.35
N TRP A 7 14.84 7.58 -15.14
CA TRP A 7 14.38 7.20 -16.47
C TRP A 7 13.36 6.08 -16.38
N LEU A 8 12.13 6.42 -16.75
CA LEU A 8 11.06 5.45 -16.95
C LEU A 8 11.21 4.87 -18.37
N THR A 9 11.64 3.63 -18.49
CA THR A 9 11.68 2.93 -19.79
C THR A 9 10.33 2.25 -20.02
N ILE A 10 9.52 2.86 -20.87
CA ILE A 10 8.29 2.26 -21.42
C ILE A 10 8.71 1.31 -22.56
N ALA A 11 8.54 0.01 -22.36
CA ALA A 11 8.69 -0.99 -23.42
C ALA A 11 7.40 -1.06 -24.24
N THR A 12 7.40 -0.47 -25.42
CA THR A 12 6.31 -0.59 -26.39
C THR A 12 6.50 -1.86 -27.20
N LEU A 13 5.66 -2.87 -27.00
CA LEU A 13 5.60 -4.06 -27.86
C LEU A 13 4.67 -3.77 -29.04
N LEU A 14 5.27 -3.60 -30.22
CA LEU A 14 4.56 -3.55 -31.49
C LEU A 14 4.33 -4.98 -31.99
N PHE A 15 3.06 -5.39 -32.04
CA PHE A 15 2.61 -6.58 -32.76
C PHE A 15 2.41 -6.20 -34.23
N THR A 16 3.24 -6.74 -35.14
CA THR A 16 2.92 -6.79 -36.56
C THR A 16 2.78 -8.25 -36.96
N GLY A 17 1.54 -8.65 -37.18
CA GLY A 17 1.23 -9.90 -37.85
C GLY A 17 1.47 -9.79 -39.36
N PHE A 18 1.99 -10.85 -39.97
CA PHE A 18 1.71 -11.18 -41.36
C PHE A 18 1.74 -12.68 -41.55
N ALA A 19 0.64 -13.21 -42.08
CA ALA A 19 0.49 -14.59 -42.53
C ALA A 19 1.09 -14.75 -43.92
N LEU A 20 1.70 -15.87 -44.20
CA LEU A 20 1.48 -16.62 -45.46
C LEU A 20 1.98 -18.03 -45.31
N ALA A 21 1.16 -18.94 -45.81
CA ALA A 21 1.31 -20.39 -45.82
C ALA A 21 2.38 -20.86 -46.80
N GLU A 22 3.07 -21.95 -46.43
CA GLU A 22 3.23 -23.09 -47.36
C GLU A 22 3.63 -24.37 -46.62
N ARG A 23 3.13 -25.43 -47.10
CA ARG A 23 2.95 -26.79 -46.70
C ARG A 23 4.22 -27.63 -46.92
N SER A 24 4.68 -28.36 -45.88
CA SER A 24 5.33 -29.67 -46.07
C SER A 24 5.37 -30.46 -44.78
N THR A 25 4.78 -31.57 -44.85
CA THR A 25 4.80 -32.86 -44.15
C THR A 25 5.92 -33.19 -43.16
N GLU A 26 5.45 -33.79 -42.03
CA GLU A 26 6.05 -34.84 -41.19
C GLU A 26 7.26 -34.45 -40.31
N ASN A 27 7.07 -34.26 -39.03
CA ASN A 27 7.38 -35.29 -38.04
C ASN A 27 6.84 -34.89 -36.65
N ASP A 28 6.10 -35.84 -36.08
CA ASP A 28 5.48 -35.90 -34.79
C ASP A 28 6.55 -35.80 -33.65
N GLN A 29 6.55 -34.74 -32.88
CA GLN A 29 6.88 -34.73 -31.46
C GLN A 29 6.20 -33.51 -30.84
N SER A 30 4.95 -33.71 -30.37
CA SER A 30 4.29 -32.79 -29.48
C SER A 30 4.99 -32.83 -28.13
N THR A 31 5.95 -31.94 -27.94
CA THR A 31 6.29 -31.52 -26.60
C THR A 31 5.20 -30.54 -26.18
N ASP A 32 4.26 -31.07 -25.43
CA ASP A 32 3.25 -30.34 -24.71
C ASP A 32 3.98 -29.40 -23.74
N HIS A 33 4.26 -28.19 -24.20
CA HIS A 33 4.77 -27.12 -23.36
C HIS A 33 3.54 -26.61 -22.60
N MET A 34 3.23 -27.25 -21.48
CA MET A 34 2.38 -26.64 -20.47
C MET A 34 3.05 -25.30 -20.11
N PRO A 35 2.32 -24.18 -20.18
CA PRO A 35 2.84 -22.94 -19.62
C PRO A 35 3.18 -23.23 -18.15
N GLU A 36 4.42 -22.97 -17.74
CA GLU A 36 4.78 -22.96 -16.32
C GLU A 36 3.79 -22.01 -15.67
N GLU A 37 2.94 -22.54 -14.77
CA GLU A 37 2.12 -21.71 -13.89
C GLU A 37 3.11 -20.85 -13.12
N GLU A 38 3.13 -19.55 -13.38
CA GLU A 38 3.88 -18.60 -12.56
C GLU A 38 3.33 -18.76 -11.14
N GLU A 39 4.14 -19.32 -10.26
CA GLU A 39 3.83 -19.48 -8.85
C GLU A 39 3.64 -18.07 -8.27
N VAL A 40 2.40 -17.70 -7.99
CA VAL A 40 2.09 -16.43 -7.34
C VAL A 40 2.65 -16.52 -5.93
N VAL A 41 3.81 -15.91 -5.71
CA VAL A 41 4.40 -15.78 -4.39
C VAL A 41 3.56 -14.79 -3.59
N GLU A 42 2.73 -15.30 -2.69
CA GLU A 42 2.03 -14.46 -1.73
C GLU A 42 3.06 -13.85 -0.77
N ILE A 43 3.17 -12.52 -0.78
CA ILE A 43 4.04 -11.79 0.14
C ILE A 43 3.30 -11.66 1.47
N PRO A 44 3.82 -12.25 2.57
CA PRO A 44 3.19 -12.14 3.88
C PRO A 44 3.08 -10.68 4.32
N MET A 45 1.87 -10.25 4.69
CA MET A 45 1.58 -8.87 5.02
C MET A 45 0.55 -8.79 6.15
N ILE A 46 0.75 -7.87 7.07
CA ILE A 46 -0.27 -7.44 8.03
C ILE A 46 -0.61 -5.97 7.80
N SER A 47 -1.76 -5.54 8.29
CA SER A 47 -2.14 -4.13 8.29
C SER A 47 -2.83 -3.74 9.60
N GLY A 48 -2.85 -2.45 9.90
CA GLY A 48 -3.51 -1.91 11.08
C GLY A 48 -2.98 -0.54 11.46
N VAL A 49 -3.40 -0.02 12.61
CA VAL A 49 -3.01 1.28 13.13
C VAL A 49 -1.85 1.14 14.10
N ILE A 50 -0.81 1.97 13.98
CA ILE A 50 0.23 2.08 15.01
C ILE A 50 -0.41 2.69 16.25
N SER A 51 -0.57 1.90 17.31
CA SER A 51 -1.10 2.37 18.58
C SER A 51 -0.02 2.83 19.55
N GLU A 52 1.19 2.26 19.44
CA GLU A 52 2.35 2.61 20.26
C GLU A 52 3.66 2.49 19.46
N ILE A 53 4.65 3.31 19.84
CA ILE A 53 6.02 3.22 19.34
C ILE A 53 6.92 3.08 20.58
N ASN A 54 7.42 1.86 20.81
CA ASN A 54 8.22 1.50 21.98
C ASN A 54 9.69 1.34 21.61
N ASP A 55 10.60 1.50 22.57
CA ASP A 55 12.05 1.34 22.44
C ASP A 55 12.65 2.13 21.27
N ALA A 56 12.07 3.30 20.99
CA ALA A 56 12.45 4.13 19.86
C ALA A 56 13.85 4.70 20.00
N GLN A 57 14.67 4.52 18.97
CA GLN A 57 15.98 5.15 18.83
C GLN A 57 15.95 6.11 17.66
N TYR A 58 16.52 7.29 17.85
CA TYR A 58 16.55 8.36 16.85
C TYR A 58 17.98 8.77 16.54
N ASP A 59 18.22 9.23 15.32
CA ASP A 59 19.48 9.89 14.95
C ASP A 59 19.53 11.34 15.51
N GLU A 60 20.65 12.02 15.25
CA GLU A 60 20.88 13.41 15.65
C GLU A 60 19.91 14.41 14.98
N ASN A 61 19.23 14.02 13.90
CA ASN A 61 18.25 14.84 13.18
C ASN A 61 16.79 14.50 13.58
N GLY A 62 16.59 13.56 14.53
CA GLY A 62 15.29 13.13 14.98
C GLY A 62 14.61 12.10 14.08
N LYS A 63 15.34 11.47 13.13
CA LYS A 63 14.83 10.39 12.31
C LYS A 63 14.83 9.08 13.09
N LEU A 64 13.73 8.36 13.05
CA LEU A 64 13.60 7.03 13.69
C LEU A 64 14.57 6.04 13.05
N LEU A 65 15.47 5.48 13.85
CA LEU A 65 16.42 4.43 13.44
C LEU A 65 15.87 3.03 13.71
N SER A 66 15.30 2.81 14.89
CA SER A 66 14.69 1.55 15.27
C SER A 66 13.58 1.74 16.29
N ALA A 67 12.61 0.85 16.29
CA ALA A 67 11.51 0.81 17.25
C ALA A 67 10.81 -0.55 17.27
N THR A 68 10.01 -0.77 18.31
CA THR A 68 8.96 -1.79 18.35
C THR A 68 7.62 -1.07 18.20
N LEU A 69 6.94 -1.27 17.06
CA LEU A 69 5.63 -0.71 16.78
C LEU A 69 4.55 -1.67 17.28
N LEU A 70 3.58 -1.22 18.06
CA LEU A 70 2.38 -1.99 18.35
C LEU A 70 1.32 -1.65 17.30
N VAL A 71 1.02 -2.61 16.41
CA VAL A 71 0.02 -2.46 15.35
C VAL A 71 -1.27 -3.17 15.77
N THR A 72 -2.40 -2.48 15.67
CA THR A 72 -3.72 -2.94 16.14
C THR A 72 -4.79 -2.78 15.07
N GLY A 73 -5.90 -3.53 15.19
CA GLY A 73 -7.12 -3.34 14.36
C GLY A 73 -7.06 -4.00 12.98
N GLY A 74 -6.06 -4.84 12.70
CA GLY A 74 -5.97 -5.64 11.47
C GLY A 74 -6.52 -7.06 11.64
N GLU A 75 -5.98 -8.00 10.88
CA GLU A 75 -6.30 -9.45 10.98
C GLU A 75 -6.01 -10.00 12.38
N TYR A 76 -4.94 -9.52 12.99
CA TYR A 76 -4.57 -9.82 14.38
C TYR A 76 -5.00 -8.65 15.28
N PRO A 77 -5.56 -8.91 16.48
CA PRO A 77 -5.92 -7.85 17.42
C PRO A 77 -4.75 -6.92 17.76
N GLN A 78 -3.55 -7.50 17.91
CA GLN A 78 -2.31 -6.79 18.18
C GLN A 78 -1.13 -7.57 17.61
N VAL A 79 -0.15 -6.86 17.02
CA VAL A 79 1.13 -7.42 16.57
C VAL A 79 2.25 -6.45 16.95
N GLU A 80 3.32 -6.96 17.54
CA GLU A 80 4.57 -6.21 17.72
C GLU A 80 5.41 -6.33 16.44
N VAL A 81 5.76 -5.19 15.86
CA VAL A 81 6.54 -5.08 14.63
C VAL A 81 7.89 -4.47 14.95
N PHE A 82 8.95 -5.23 14.78
CA PHE A 82 10.32 -4.71 14.88
C PHE A 82 10.66 -3.96 13.59
N TYR A 83 10.90 -2.66 13.75
CA TYR A 83 11.31 -1.74 12.70
C TYR A 83 12.78 -1.37 12.87
N ASN A 84 13.56 -1.44 11.78
CA ASN A 84 14.93 -0.97 11.72
C ASN A 84 15.15 -0.25 10.38
N ALA A 85 15.47 1.04 10.40
CA ALA A 85 15.62 1.87 9.21
C ALA A 85 16.75 1.43 8.25
N GLU A 86 17.70 0.59 8.71
CA GLU A 86 18.77 0.04 7.87
C GLU A 86 18.26 -1.13 7.02
N ASP A 87 17.31 -1.92 7.54
CA ASP A 87 16.83 -3.17 6.92
C ASP A 87 15.39 -3.07 6.41
N THR A 88 14.62 -2.05 6.84
CA THR A 88 13.20 -1.88 6.51
C THR A 88 13.02 -0.75 5.49
N VAL A 89 12.32 -1.02 4.39
CA VAL A 89 11.90 0.01 3.44
C VAL A 89 10.70 0.76 4.02
N LEU A 90 10.80 2.09 4.14
CA LEU A 90 9.68 2.96 4.49
C LEU A 90 9.14 3.64 3.23
N GLU A 91 7.83 3.49 2.96
CA GLU A 91 7.16 4.00 1.77
C GLU A 91 5.96 4.88 2.12
N GLY A 92 5.76 5.95 1.35
CA GLY A 92 4.60 6.84 1.41
C GLY A 92 4.65 7.91 2.48
N VAL A 93 5.55 7.82 3.46
CA VAL A 93 5.78 8.84 4.50
C VAL A 93 7.28 8.98 4.80
N GLU A 94 7.67 10.13 5.36
CA GLU A 94 9.04 10.37 5.82
C GLU A 94 9.30 9.82 7.23
N ALA A 95 8.25 9.72 8.05
CA ALA A 95 8.32 9.23 9.43
C ALA A 95 7.07 8.43 9.81
N LEU A 96 7.25 7.47 10.71
CA LEU A 96 6.16 6.70 11.32
C LEU A 96 5.66 7.43 12.57
N GLU A 97 4.34 7.53 12.69
CA GLU A 97 3.66 8.21 13.81
C GLU A 97 2.56 7.31 14.39
N ILE A 98 2.28 7.50 15.69
CA ILE A 98 1.11 6.89 16.32
C ILE A 98 -0.15 7.41 15.60
N GLY A 99 -1.07 6.49 15.27
CA GLY A 99 -2.28 6.78 14.48
C GLY A 99 -2.12 6.52 12.98
N ASN A 100 -0.90 6.32 12.45
CA ASN A 100 -0.75 5.90 11.06
C ASN A 100 -1.36 4.52 10.85
N TYR A 101 -2.17 4.37 9.80
CA TYR A 101 -2.55 3.05 9.29
C TYR A 101 -1.44 2.55 8.37
N VAL A 102 -0.89 1.38 8.68
CA VAL A 102 0.29 0.82 8.01
C VAL A 102 -0.03 -0.52 7.36
N TYR A 103 0.69 -0.81 6.28
CA TYR A 103 0.86 -2.13 5.70
C TYR A 103 2.29 -2.57 5.95
N VAL A 104 2.47 -3.72 6.57
CA VAL A 104 3.78 -4.25 6.95
C VAL A 104 4.01 -5.57 6.24
N GLN A 105 4.98 -5.60 5.33
CA GLN A 105 5.49 -6.82 4.73
C GLN A 105 6.58 -7.41 5.63
N TYR A 106 6.61 -8.74 5.74
CA TYR A 106 7.59 -9.47 6.54
C TYR A 106 7.92 -10.81 5.87
N ASN A 107 8.95 -11.50 6.34
CA ASN A 107 9.46 -12.73 5.73
C ASN A 107 8.61 -14.00 5.97
N GLY A 108 7.38 -13.86 6.47
CA GLY A 108 6.48 -14.97 6.79
C GLY A 108 6.74 -15.61 8.16
N VAL A 109 7.75 -15.19 8.90
CA VAL A 109 8.03 -15.68 10.24
C VAL A 109 7.34 -14.82 11.27
N MET A 110 6.39 -15.41 12.01
CA MET A 110 5.69 -14.78 13.11
C MET A 110 5.87 -15.61 14.37
N THR A 111 6.20 -14.98 15.49
CA THR A 111 6.38 -15.69 16.76
C THR A 111 5.04 -16.16 17.33
N ARG A 112 5.09 -17.11 18.28
CA ARG A 112 3.92 -17.57 19.04
C ARG A 112 3.75 -16.82 20.37
N ALA A 113 4.41 -15.66 20.52
CA ALA A 113 4.23 -14.76 21.65
C ALA A 113 2.83 -14.15 21.69
N ILE A 114 2.44 -13.48 22.77
CA ILE A 114 1.21 -12.72 22.91
C ILE A 114 1.59 -11.34 23.44
N PRO A 115 1.51 -10.29 22.60
CA PRO A 115 1.16 -10.30 21.18
C PRO A 115 2.22 -11.02 20.32
N PRO A 116 1.84 -11.54 19.13
CA PRO A 116 2.80 -12.12 18.19
C PRO A 116 3.75 -11.04 17.67
N GLN A 117 4.96 -11.45 17.24
CA GLN A 117 6.04 -10.55 16.85
C GLN A 117 6.51 -10.89 15.44
N ILE A 118 6.77 -9.88 14.64
CA ILE A 118 7.35 -9.95 13.29
C ILE A 118 8.49 -8.95 13.15
N THR A 119 9.34 -9.16 12.14
CA THR A 119 10.32 -8.17 11.69
C THR A 119 9.88 -7.61 10.36
N ALA A 120 9.77 -6.28 10.28
CA ALA A 120 9.36 -5.60 9.06
C ALA A 120 10.48 -5.63 8.01
N GLU A 121 10.12 -5.99 6.77
CA GLU A 121 10.93 -5.78 5.57
C GLU A 121 10.53 -4.50 4.85
N GLN A 122 9.21 -4.19 4.86
CA GLN A 122 8.67 -2.94 4.33
C GLN A 122 7.51 -2.46 5.21
N VAL A 123 7.44 -1.15 5.41
CA VAL A 123 6.28 -0.48 6.03
C VAL A 123 5.80 0.59 5.06
N SER A 124 4.55 0.47 4.62
CA SER A 124 3.92 1.41 3.70
C SER A 124 2.77 2.15 4.37
N VAL A 125 2.72 3.46 4.14
CA VAL A 125 1.64 4.35 4.61
C VAL A 125 1.15 5.16 3.44
N TRP A 126 -0.08 4.93 2.99
CA TRP A 126 -0.69 5.71 1.92
C TRP A 126 -1.84 6.53 2.48
N LYS A 127 -1.68 7.84 2.52
CA LYS A 127 -2.68 8.76 3.06
C LYS A 127 -2.94 9.94 2.12
N LEU A 128 -4.16 10.47 2.21
CA LEU A 128 -4.60 11.71 1.60
C LEU A 128 -5.10 12.63 2.70
N GLU A 129 -4.75 13.90 2.62
CA GLU A 129 -5.23 14.93 3.54
C GLU A 129 -6.08 15.92 2.76
N GLY A 130 -7.24 16.28 3.28
CA GLY A 130 -8.14 17.17 2.57
C GLY A 130 -9.39 17.53 3.35
N THR A 131 -10.30 18.24 2.67
CA THR A 131 -11.59 18.67 3.22
C THR A 131 -12.72 17.93 2.51
N VAL A 132 -13.69 17.42 3.27
CA VAL A 132 -14.89 16.78 2.73
C VAL A 132 -15.77 17.81 2.05
N THR A 133 -16.04 17.65 0.75
CA THR A 133 -16.90 18.56 -0.03
C THR A 133 -18.28 17.98 -0.30
N ALA A 134 -18.43 16.66 -0.36
CA ALA A 134 -19.71 15.97 -0.52
C ALA A 134 -19.67 14.59 0.15
N ILE A 135 -20.84 14.10 0.58
CA ILE A 135 -21.01 12.74 1.14
C ILE A 135 -22.20 12.09 0.43
N GLU A 136 -22.00 10.86 -0.07
CA GLU A 136 -23.02 10.04 -0.72
C GLU A 136 -23.14 8.68 -0.03
N ALA A 137 -23.96 7.78 -0.58
CA ALA A 137 -24.28 6.52 0.08
C ALA A 137 -23.11 5.51 0.15
N ASP A 138 -22.15 5.62 -0.76
CA ASP A 138 -21.03 4.68 -0.97
C ASP A 138 -19.65 5.33 -0.83
N GLY A 139 -19.62 6.64 -0.48
CA GLY A 139 -18.35 7.36 -0.34
C GLY A 139 -18.52 8.85 -0.10
N PHE A 140 -17.42 9.55 -0.19
CA PHE A 140 -17.35 10.99 -0.05
C PHE A 140 -16.30 11.60 -0.97
N MET A 141 -16.50 12.89 -1.30
CA MET A 141 -15.53 13.66 -2.06
C MET A 141 -14.58 14.37 -1.09
N LEU A 142 -13.29 14.20 -1.31
CA LEU A 142 -12.21 14.85 -0.58
C LEU A 142 -11.50 15.83 -1.50
N ASP A 143 -11.48 17.11 -1.15
CA ASP A 143 -10.67 18.13 -1.83
C ASP A 143 -9.29 18.18 -1.20
N THR A 144 -8.27 17.74 -1.95
CA THR A 144 -6.87 17.64 -1.51
C THR A 144 -6.02 18.70 -2.18
N ALA A 145 -4.97 19.17 -1.51
CA ALA A 145 -4.07 20.19 -2.05
C ALA A 145 -3.23 19.68 -3.23
N GLU A 146 -2.90 18.37 -3.25
CA GLU A 146 -1.98 17.79 -4.23
C GLU A 146 -2.71 17.15 -5.43
N GLN A 147 -3.85 16.46 -5.17
CA GLN A 147 -4.57 15.65 -6.16
C GLN A 147 -5.84 16.34 -6.66
N GLY A 148 -6.28 17.46 -6.03
CA GLY A 148 -7.59 18.06 -6.24
C GLY A 148 -8.69 17.18 -5.66
N GLU A 149 -9.85 17.12 -6.34
CA GLU A 149 -10.99 16.31 -5.90
C GLU A 149 -10.74 14.82 -6.11
N VAL A 150 -10.84 14.03 -5.02
CA VAL A 150 -10.70 12.58 -5.01
C VAL A 150 -11.96 11.97 -4.41
N TRP A 151 -12.53 11.00 -5.12
CA TRP A 151 -13.63 10.20 -4.61
C TRP A 151 -13.09 9.08 -3.71
N CYS A 152 -13.52 9.06 -2.44
CA CYS A 152 -13.14 8.07 -1.45
C CYS A 152 -14.30 7.09 -1.27
N ASN A 153 -14.18 5.87 -1.80
CA ASN A 153 -15.12 4.79 -1.52
C ASN A 153 -14.99 4.41 -0.04
N ALA A 154 -16.09 4.44 0.71
CA ALA A 154 -16.10 4.25 2.14
C ALA A 154 -17.26 3.37 2.60
N THR A 155 -17.11 2.73 3.77
CA THR A 155 -18.17 1.95 4.38
C THR A 155 -19.23 2.88 5.00
N VAL A 156 -20.47 2.38 5.16
CA VAL A 156 -21.54 3.12 5.81
C VAL A 156 -21.15 3.56 7.25
N GLU A 157 -20.39 2.73 7.95
CA GLU A 157 -19.92 3.05 9.31
C GLU A 157 -18.99 4.26 9.30
N GLN A 158 -18.03 4.31 8.38
CA GLN A 158 -17.14 5.47 8.19
C GLN A 158 -17.94 6.74 7.87
N LEU A 159 -18.91 6.64 6.95
CA LEU A 159 -19.72 7.79 6.52
C LEU A 159 -20.58 8.39 7.64
N THR A 160 -21.02 7.60 8.63
CA THR A 160 -21.88 8.09 9.73
C THR A 160 -21.20 9.10 10.65
N THR A 161 -19.86 9.12 10.66
CA THR A 161 -19.08 10.02 11.51
C THR A 161 -18.59 11.27 10.77
N LEU A 162 -18.77 11.31 9.44
CA LEU A 162 -18.24 12.40 8.60
C LEU A 162 -19.23 13.57 8.49
N ALA A 163 -18.67 14.76 8.30
CA ALA A 163 -19.42 15.97 8.00
C ALA A 163 -18.79 16.72 6.80
N VAL A 164 -19.64 17.32 5.96
CA VAL A 164 -19.17 18.22 4.90
C VAL A 164 -18.47 19.42 5.55
N GLY A 165 -17.27 19.74 5.08
CA GLY A 165 -16.40 20.79 5.62
C GLY A 165 -15.41 20.29 6.68
N ALA A 166 -15.47 19.01 7.11
CA ALA A 166 -14.45 18.43 7.98
C ALA A 166 -13.11 18.26 7.26
N SER A 167 -12.02 18.53 7.95
CA SER A 167 -10.66 18.22 7.49
C SER A 167 -10.29 16.81 7.95
N LEU A 168 -9.88 15.95 7.03
CA LEU A 168 -9.63 14.54 7.30
C LEU A 168 -8.28 14.09 6.78
N THR A 169 -7.74 13.08 7.44
CA THR A 169 -6.72 12.18 6.88
C THR A 169 -7.39 10.85 6.51
N VAL A 170 -7.28 10.48 5.24
CA VAL A 170 -7.83 9.24 4.69
C VAL A 170 -6.68 8.30 4.33
N TYR A 171 -6.60 7.17 5.02
CA TYR A 171 -5.65 6.11 4.69
C TYR A 171 -6.26 5.19 3.64
N THR A 172 -5.45 4.82 2.65
CA THR A 172 -5.86 4.02 1.49
C THR A 172 -5.01 2.77 1.37
N ASN A 173 -5.33 1.90 0.42
CA ASN A 173 -4.52 0.74 0.07
C ASN A 173 -3.41 1.03 -0.97
N GLY A 174 -3.12 2.30 -1.23
CA GLY A 174 -2.11 2.72 -2.22
C GLY A 174 -2.59 2.66 -3.67
N ILE A 175 -3.83 2.24 -3.93
CA ILE A 175 -4.39 2.15 -5.29
C ILE A 175 -5.28 3.36 -5.55
N MET A 176 -4.96 4.11 -6.59
CA MET A 176 -5.75 5.23 -7.08
C MET A 176 -6.07 5.04 -8.56
N THR A 177 -7.33 5.28 -8.96
CA THR A 177 -7.73 5.19 -10.37
C THR A 177 -7.25 6.40 -11.17
N LEU A 178 -7.15 6.24 -12.49
CA LEU A 178 -6.85 7.33 -13.42
C LEU A 178 -8.10 8.06 -13.92
N SER A 179 -9.26 7.89 -13.27
CA SER A 179 -10.51 8.60 -13.60
C SER A 179 -10.48 10.06 -13.15
N LEU A 180 -11.47 10.84 -13.55
CA LEU A 180 -11.71 12.19 -13.08
C LEU A 180 -13.16 12.30 -12.54
N PRO A 181 -13.34 12.46 -11.22
CA PRO A 181 -12.29 12.49 -10.20
C PRO A 181 -11.58 11.15 -10.06
N ALA A 182 -10.35 11.17 -9.57
CA ALA A 182 -9.65 9.95 -9.17
C ALA A 182 -10.39 9.26 -8.02
N GLN A 183 -10.27 7.95 -7.90
CA GLN A 183 -10.96 7.17 -6.87
C GLN A 183 -9.99 6.34 -6.06
N VAL A 184 -10.22 6.27 -4.76
CA VAL A 184 -9.49 5.44 -3.80
C VAL A 184 -10.46 4.65 -2.92
N THR A 185 -9.96 3.64 -2.24
CA THR A 185 -10.68 2.97 -1.15
C THR A 185 -10.19 3.52 0.18
N ALA A 186 -11.09 4.12 0.97
CA ALA A 186 -10.81 4.55 2.33
C ALA A 186 -10.76 3.33 3.24
N VAL A 187 -9.58 3.01 3.77
CA VAL A 187 -9.37 1.90 4.70
C VAL A 187 -9.54 2.37 6.15
N TRP A 188 -8.99 3.54 6.45
CA TRP A 188 -9.09 4.19 7.74
C TRP A 188 -9.24 5.69 7.55
N VAL A 189 -10.07 6.33 8.39
CA VAL A 189 -10.35 7.78 8.33
C VAL A 189 -10.19 8.36 9.73
N THR A 190 -9.51 9.51 9.84
CA THR A 190 -9.33 10.26 11.10
C THR A 190 -9.38 11.76 10.85
N GLU A 191 -9.81 12.52 11.87
CA GLU A 191 -9.78 13.99 11.91
C GLU A 191 -8.41 14.48 12.40
#